data_e08d4a63a18696f29678a319d523bf56
#
_entry.id   e08d4a63a18696f29678a319d523bf56
#
_cell.length_a   1.000
_cell.length_b   1.000
_cell.length_c   1.000
_cell.angle_alpha   90.00
_cell.angle_beta   90.00
_cell.angle_gamma   90.00
#
_symmetry.space_group_name_H-M   'P 1'
#
loop_
_entity.id
_entity.type
_entity.pdbx_description
1 polymer ?
#
loop_
_entity_poly.entity_id
_entity_poly.type
_entity_poly.pdbx_seq_one_letter_code
_entity_poly.pdbx_strand_id
1 'polypeptide(L)'
;SLSAKQITNIFMNELFQKSPHKNKTNNILNKNQSKSKFKKYINDFLIVEKKIDIQKRLFFAIHHAFAKINKINLEKIKTIVSHEHVPWNCHYYNEYFNSKFVFIVRDPRATIGGSLRMFRRTKNIPINFQIDTGLSSMISAHKFFTNMTKKKILILRNEDMHKNLKLEMKKLSKWLNIKFNKSLLNSTFLGKRWIGESGYISKLDLKNEYPKNYYKPINIETRWRSILDKKAILMIETVLEEIMIQNKYKFDNKLNFVSRFFGYLIFLFKFHALNNFSYLLKLRFIKNIIRRIFVVFFSTQSRKIFDIM
;
A
#
# COMPACT_ATOMS: atom_id res chain seq x y z
N SER A 1 0.61 32.20 -9.38
CA SER A 1 -0.07 30.89 -9.42
C SER A 1 0.02 30.29 -10.82
N LEU A 2 0.17 28.96 -10.91
CA LEU A 2 0.21 28.25 -12.18
C LEU A 2 -1.15 28.28 -12.88
N SER A 3 -1.16 28.47 -14.21
CA SER A 3 -2.39 28.37 -15.01
C SER A 3 -2.87 26.93 -15.13
N ALA A 4 -4.15 26.71 -15.45
CA ALA A 4 -4.72 25.37 -15.69
C ALA A 4 -3.90 24.58 -16.74
N LYS A 5 -3.45 25.26 -17.81
CA LYS A 5 -2.60 24.67 -18.86
C LYS A 5 -1.25 24.20 -18.33
N GLN A 6 -0.60 24.99 -17.47
CA GLN A 6 0.69 24.63 -16.85
C GLN A 6 0.53 23.43 -15.92
N ILE A 7 -0.48 23.45 -15.05
CA ILE A 7 -0.80 22.34 -14.13
C ILE A 7 -1.07 21.05 -14.91
N THR A 8 -1.90 21.13 -15.94
CA THR A 8 -2.20 19.98 -16.82
C THR A 8 -0.95 19.43 -17.48
N ASN A 9 -0.07 20.30 -17.99
CA ASN A 9 1.16 19.87 -18.64
C ASN A 9 2.12 19.18 -17.66
N ILE A 10 2.30 19.73 -16.46
CA ILE A 10 3.12 19.11 -15.42
C ILE A 10 2.58 17.71 -15.06
N PHE A 11 1.27 17.61 -14.79
CA PHE A 11 0.63 16.34 -14.47
C PHE A 11 0.78 15.31 -15.59
N MET A 12 0.53 15.71 -16.84
CA MET A 12 0.65 14.80 -17.99
C MET A 12 2.09 14.33 -18.20
N ASN A 13 3.08 15.20 -17.98
CA ASN A 13 4.49 14.82 -18.07
C ASN A 13 4.87 13.81 -16.99
N GLU A 14 4.50 14.06 -15.73
CA GLU A 14 4.75 13.12 -14.64
C GLU A 14 4.08 11.76 -14.89
N LEU A 15 2.81 11.76 -15.30
CA LEU A 15 2.04 10.52 -15.49
C LEU A 15 2.56 9.68 -16.68
N PHE A 16 2.86 10.30 -17.81
CA PHE A 16 3.14 9.57 -19.06
C PHE A 16 4.61 9.42 -19.41
N GLN A 17 5.49 10.24 -18.87
CA GLN A 17 6.91 10.19 -19.18
C GLN A 17 7.77 9.70 -18.02
N LYS A 18 7.52 10.18 -16.79
CA LYS A 18 8.35 9.88 -15.63
C LYS A 18 7.83 8.72 -14.78
N SER A 19 6.52 8.43 -14.84
CA SER A 19 5.95 7.35 -14.04
C SER A 19 6.58 5.99 -14.40
N PRO A 20 6.95 5.18 -13.42
CA PRO A 20 7.37 3.80 -13.65
C PRO A 20 6.27 2.94 -14.29
N HIS A 21 5.02 3.41 -14.22
CA HIS A 21 3.86 2.75 -14.82
C HIS A 21 3.42 3.34 -16.16
N LYS A 22 4.26 4.17 -16.80
CA LYS A 22 3.94 4.86 -18.08
C LYS A 22 3.35 3.94 -19.14
N ASN A 23 3.89 2.73 -19.30
CA ASN A 23 3.41 1.76 -20.28
C ASN A 23 2.01 1.26 -19.97
N LYS A 24 1.70 1.00 -18.67
CA LYS A 24 0.36 0.58 -18.23
C LYS A 24 -0.65 1.71 -18.42
N THR A 25 -0.29 2.93 -18.07
CA THR A 25 -1.14 4.11 -18.26
C THR A 25 -1.45 4.34 -19.73
N ASN A 26 -0.44 4.20 -20.60
CA ASN A 26 -0.64 4.28 -22.05
C ASN A 26 -1.59 3.19 -22.56
N ASN A 27 -1.51 1.97 -22.04
CA ASN A 27 -2.41 0.87 -22.41
C ASN A 27 -3.86 1.09 -21.91
N ILE A 28 -4.05 1.68 -20.74
CA ILE A 28 -5.38 1.99 -20.17
C ILE A 28 -6.08 3.06 -21.01
N LEU A 29 -5.36 4.08 -21.44
CA LEU A 29 -5.90 5.19 -22.25
C LEU A 29 -5.88 4.89 -23.75
N ASN A 30 -5.60 3.68 -24.14
CA ASN A 30 -5.51 3.12 -25.49
C ASN A 30 -5.65 4.13 -26.63
N LYS A 31 -4.53 4.44 -27.30
CA LYS A 31 -4.37 5.28 -28.50
C LYS A 31 -4.13 6.77 -28.22
N ASN A 32 -3.33 7.38 -29.08
CA ASN A 32 -2.95 8.79 -29.00
C ASN A 32 -4.14 9.77 -28.89
N GLN A 33 -5.29 9.43 -29.48
CA GLN A 33 -6.51 10.22 -29.38
C GLN A 33 -7.09 10.30 -27.95
N SER A 34 -7.02 9.20 -27.18
CA SER A 34 -7.49 9.20 -25.80
C SER A 34 -6.63 10.06 -24.88
N LYS A 35 -5.31 10.09 -25.12
CA LYS A 35 -4.37 10.91 -24.35
C LYS A 35 -4.63 12.41 -24.58
N SER A 36 -4.84 12.84 -25.82
CA SER A 36 -5.18 14.21 -26.14
C SER A 36 -6.52 14.63 -25.53
N LYS A 37 -7.55 13.78 -25.66
CA LYS A 37 -8.85 14.00 -25.03
C LYS A 37 -8.77 14.06 -23.52
N PHE A 38 -7.99 13.17 -22.89
CA PHE A 38 -7.76 13.15 -21.46
C PHE A 38 -7.16 14.46 -20.97
N LYS A 39 -6.10 14.93 -21.65
CA LYS A 39 -5.48 16.23 -21.39
C LYS A 39 -6.47 17.38 -21.53
N LYS A 40 -7.27 17.39 -22.61
CA LYS A 40 -8.29 18.40 -22.83
C LYS A 40 -9.30 18.42 -21.68
N TYR A 41 -9.88 17.28 -21.31
CA TYR A 41 -10.89 17.22 -20.24
C TYR A 41 -10.36 17.66 -18.86
N ILE A 42 -9.09 17.35 -18.54
CA ILE A 42 -8.46 17.86 -17.31
C ILE A 42 -8.37 19.39 -17.37
N ASN A 43 -7.85 19.93 -18.48
CA ASN A 43 -7.68 21.38 -18.63
C ASN A 43 -9.02 22.12 -18.57
N ASP A 44 -10.04 21.62 -19.28
CA ASP A 44 -11.37 22.22 -19.29
C ASP A 44 -11.98 22.24 -17.89
N PHE A 45 -11.87 21.14 -17.14
CA PHE A 45 -12.33 21.09 -15.75
C PHE A 45 -11.60 22.10 -14.85
N LEU A 46 -10.27 22.19 -14.98
CA LEU A 46 -9.45 23.12 -14.19
C LEU A 46 -9.74 24.59 -14.49
N ILE A 47 -10.21 24.91 -15.71
CA ILE A 47 -10.61 26.26 -16.09
C ILE A 47 -11.94 26.64 -15.44
N VAL A 48 -12.91 25.72 -15.45
CA VAL A 48 -14.28 25.98 -14.98
C VAL A 48 -14.32 25.99 -13.44
N GLU A 49 -13.74 25.02 -12.79
CA GLU A 49 -13.85 24.80 -11.34
C GLU A 49 -12.80 25.58 -10.53
N LYS A 50 -12.78 26.90 -10.65
CA LYS A 50 -11.78 27.76 -9.98
C LYS A 50 -11.99 27.92 -8.47
N LYS A 51 -13.20 27.70 -7.98
CA LYS A 51 -13.57 27.90 -6.56
C LYS A 51 -13.06 26.80 -5.62
N ILE A 52 -12.63 25.66 -6.17
CA ILE A 52 -12.17 24.50 -5.41
C ILE A 52 -10.65 24.60 -5.23
N ASP A 53 -10.14 24.24 -4.04
CA ASP A 53 -8.71 24.10 -3.78
C ASP A 53 -7.99 23.29 -4.87
N ILE A 54 -6.77 23.68 -5.24
CA ILE A 54 -6.07 23.12 -6.41
C ILE A 54 -5.83 21.61 -6.33
N GLN A 55 -5.50 21.08 -5.15
CA GLN A 55 -5.26 19.66 -4.96
C GLN A 55 -6.56 18.88 -5.17
N LYS A 56 -7.62 19.33 -4.56
CA LYS A 56 -8.96 18.76 -4.67
C LYS A 56 -9.48 18.87 -6.11
N ARG A 57 -9.25 20.00 -6.74
CA ARG A 57 -9.64 20.26 -8.12
C ARG A 57 -8.92 19.36 -9.10
N LEU A 58 -7.62 19.17 -8.93
CA LEU A 58 -6.84 18.25 -9.78
C LEU A 58 -7.30 16.80 -9.61
N PHE A 59 -7.56 16.37 -8.39
CA PHE A 59 -8.11 15.04 -8.12
C PHE A 59 -9.43 14.81 -8.86
N PHE A 60 -10.38 15.74 -8.77
CA PHE A 60 -11.62 15.63 -9.50
C PHE A 60 -11.46 15.72 -11.02
N ALA A 61 -10.57 16.59 -11.52
CA ALA A 61 -10.30 16.73 -12.96
C ALA A 61 -9.83 15.41 -13.58
N ILE A 62 -8.95 14.67 -12.88
CA ILE A 62 -8.45 13.37 -13.33
C ILE A 62 -9.59 12.35 -13.44
N HIS A 63 -10.43 12.24 -12.40
CA HIS A 63 -11.55 11.30 -12.38
C HIS A 63 -12.64 11.69 -13.38
N HIS A 64 -12.92 12.99 -13.53
CA HIS A 64 -13.82 13.52 -14.56
C HIS A 64 -13.34 13.16 -15.97
N ALA A 65 -12.09 13.43 -16.28
CA ALA A 65 -11.51 13.12 -17.59
C ALA A 65 -11.56 11.61 -17.90
N PHE A 66 -11.25 10.77 -16.90
CA PHE A 66 -11.35 9.32 -17.03
C PHE A 66 -12.79 8.87 -17.31
N ALA A 67 -13.76 9.41 -16.56
CA ALA A 67 -15.17 9.10 -16.74
C ALA A 67 -15.67 9.51 -18.14
N LYS A 68 -15.33 10.71 -18.60
CA LYS A 68 -15.70 11.21 -19.94
C LYS A 68 -15.16 10.34 -21.06
N ILE A 69 -13.89 9.92 -20.98
CA ILE A 69 -13.27 9.04 -22.00
C ILE A 69 -13.98 7.67 -22.03
N ASN A 70 -14.32 7.14 -20.86
CA ASN A 70 -14.99 5.83 -20.77
C ASN A 70 -16.52 5.92 -20.88
N LYS A 71 -17.06 7.09 -21.22
CA LYS A 71 -18.50 7.33 -21.38
C LYS A 71 -19.32 6.94 -20.13
N ILE A 72 -18.73 7.14 -18.93
CA ILE A 72 -19.38 6.87 -17.66
C ILE A 72 -20.31 8.05 -17.35
N ASN A 73 -21.55 7.76 -17.00
CA ASN A 73 -22.51 8.78 -16.57
C ASN A 73 -22.10 9.34 -15.20
N LEU A 74 -21.64 10.59 -15.17
CA LEU A 74 -21.13 11.25 -13.97
C LEU A 74 -22.21 11.49 -12.91
N GLU A 75 -23.47 11.70 -13.30
CA GLU A 75 -24.61 11.92 -12.39
C GLU A 75 -24.89 10.69 -11.51
N LYS A 76 -24.54 9.50 -12.00
CA LYS A 76 -24.71 8.24 -11.28
C LYS A 76 -23.54 7.91 -10.34
N ILE A 77 -22.45 8.68 -10.39
CA ILE A 77 -21.28 8.44 -9.54
C ILE A 77 -21.51 9.07 -8.17
N LYS A 78 -21.64 8.23 -7.15
CA LYS A 78 -21.80 8.67 -5.75
C LYS A 78 -20.50 8.63 -4.96
N THR A 79 -19.50 7.85 -5.40
CA THR A 79 -18.28 7.61 -4.65
C THR A 79 -17.13 7.36 -5.61
N ILE A 80 -15.97 7.94 -5.28
CA ILE A 80 -14.70 7.64 -5.92
C ILE A 80 -13.92 6.72 -4.98
N VAL A 81 -13.42 5.61 -5.50
CA VAL A 81 -12.55 4.70 -4.77
C VAL A 81 -11.12 4.89 -5.26
N SER A 82 -10.22 5.20 -4.35
CA SER A 82 -8.79 5.35 -4.63
C SER A 82 -7.99 4.35 -3.82
N HIS A 83 -6.92 3.82 -4.40
CA HIS A 83 -5.98 2.95 -3.72
C HIS A 83 -4.72 3.73 -3.35
N GLU A 84 -4.38 3.73 -2.06
CA GLU A 84 -3.19 4.40 -1.56
C GLU A 84 -2.23 3.37 -0.94
N HIS A 85 -1.01 3.32 -1.46
CA HIS A 85 0.06 2.46 -0.94
C HIS A 85 0.82 3.09 0.22
N VAL A 86 0.70 4.41 0.36
CA VAL A 86 1.50 5.22 1.26
C VAL A 86 0.61 5.74 2.39
N PRO A 87 0.60 5.09 3.57
CA PRO A 87 -0.37 5.39 4.63
C PRO A 87 -0.41 6.84 5.08
N TRP A 88 0.74 7.52 5.09
CA TRP A 88 0.79 8.94 5.47
C TRP A 88 0.13 9.88 4.47
N ASN A 89 -0.10 9.48 3.23
CA ASN A 89 -0.88 10.27 2.28
C ASN A 89 -2.37 10.30 2.65
N CYS A 90 -2.82 9.36 3.47
CA CYS A 90 -4.23 9.29 3.89
C CYS A 90 -4.69 10.52 4.67
N HIS A 91 -3.78 11.28 5.31
CA HIS A 91 -4.16 12.52 5.97
C HIS A 91 -4.66 13.57 4.98
N TYR A 92 -4.11 13.65 3.77
CA TYR A 92 -4.60 14.55 2.71
C TYR A 92 -6.03 14.20 2.32
N TYR A 93 -6.33 12.90 2.16
CA TYR A 93 -7.71 12.48 1.86
C TYR A 93 -8.67 12.82 3.01
N ASN A 94 -8.22 12.74 4.26
CA ASN A 94 -9.06 13.09 5.40
C ASN A 94 -9.25 14.60 5.55
N GLU A 95 -8.28 15.40 5.14
CA GLU A 95 -8.30 16.86 5.17
C GLU A 95 -9.17 17.43 4.06
N TYR A 96 -8.96 16.97 2.83
CA TYR A 96 -9.61 17.57 1.66
C TYR A 96 -10.96 16.95 1.29
N PHE A 97 -11.27 15.73 1.77
CA PHE A 97 -12.47 15.01 1.39
C PHE A 97 -13.19 14.43 2.61
N ASN A 98 -14.48 14.20 2.48
CA ASN A 98 -15.23 13.38 3.43
C ASN A 98 -14.94 11.88 3.17
N SER A 99 -13.71 11.48 3.52
CA SER A 99 -13.20 10.17 3.18
C SER A 99 -13.57 9.12 4.21
N LYS A 100 -13.79 7.90 3.72
CA LYS A 100 -13.83 6.68 4.49
C LYS A 100 -12.65 5.80 4.07
N PHE A 101 -12.01 5.14 5.02
CA PHE A 101 -10.82 4.33 4.77
C PHE A 101 -11.11 2.86 5.02
N VAL A 102 -10.78 2.03 4.04
CA VAL A 102 -10.72 0.57 4.22
C VAL A 102 -9.26 0.19 4.35
N PHE A 103 -8.85 -0.18 5.55
CA PHE A 103 -7.49 -0.58 5.83
C PHE A 103 -7.39 -2.10 5.83
N ILE A 104 -6.66 -2.65 4.86
CA ILE A 104 -6.42 -4.09 4.78
C ILE A 104 -5.14 -4.39 5.54
N VAL A 105 -5.30 -5.07 6.68
CA VAL A 105 -4.17 -5.54 7.48
C VAL A 105 -3.84 -6.99 7.10
N ARG A 106 -2.58 -7.35 7.23
CA ARG A 106 -2.07 -8.70 7.02
C ARG A 106 -1.05 -9.02 8.10
N ASP A 107 -0.89 -10.30 8.43
CA ASP A 107 0.18 -10.75 9.32
C ASP A 107 1.50 -10.08 8.92
N PRO A 108 2.14 -9.33 9.84
CA PRO A 108 3.37 -8.61 9.54
C PRO A 108 4.47 -9.51 8.97
N ARG A 109 4.58 -10.75 9.46
CA ARG A 109 5.54 -11.75 8.98
C ARG A 109 5.23 -12.14 7.53
N ALA A 110 3.94 -12.30 7.20
CA ALA A 110 3.50 -12.59 5.84
C ALA A 110 3.71 -11.40 4.90
N THR A 111 3.56 -10.18 5.39
CA THR A 111 3.82 -8.95 4.63
C THR A 111 5.31 -8.81 4.30
N ILE A 112 6.19 -8.91 5.31
CA ILE A 112 7.64 -8.83 5.14
C ILE A 112 8.17 -10.00 4.30
N GLY A 113 7.76 -11.24 4.62
CA GLY A 113 8.15 -12.41 3.85
C GLY A 113 7.72 -12.34 2.38
N GLY A 114 6.51 -11.83 2.11
CA GLY A 114 6.03 -11.59 0.75
C GLY A 114 6.88 -10.58 0.00
N SER A 115 7.20 -9.46 0.64
CA SER A 115 8.08 -8.43 0.07
C SER A 115 9.47 -8.99 -0.22
N LEU A 116 10.09 -9.69 0.72
CA LEU A 116 11.41 -10.31 0.52
C LEU A 116 11.42 -11.29 -0.65
N ARG A 117 10.37 -12.09 -0.79
CA ARG A 117 10.23 -13.02 -1.92
C ARG A 117 10.13 -12.29 -3.25
N MET A 118 9.37 -11.20 -3.30
CA MET A 118 9.25 -10.38 -4.50
C MET A 118 10.59 -9.74 -4.89
N PHE A 119 11.30 -9.17 -3.93
CA PHE A 119 12.53 -8.42 -4.17
C PHE A 119 13.77 -9.30 -4.40
N ARG A 120 13.81 -10.54 -3.90
CA ARG A 120 14.83 -11.51 -4.32
C ARG A 120 14.85 -11.75 -5.83
N ARG A 121 13.73 -11.47 -6.52
CA ARG A 121 13.61 -11.57 -7.98
C ARG A 121 14.02 -10.30 -8.71
N THR A 122 13.98 -9.14 -8.04
CA THR A 122 14.40 -7.84 -8.59
C THR A 122 15.74 -7.46 -7.95
N LYS A 123 16.84 -7.75 -8.65
CA LYS A 123 18.22 -7.63 -8.12
C LYS A 123 18.65 -6.23 -7.65
N ASN A 124 17.81 -5.21 -7.78
CA ASN A 124 18.23 -3.81 -7.68
C ASN A 124 17.93 -3.08 -6.37
N ILE A 125 17.24 -3.72 -5.40
CA ILE A 125 16.90 -3.03 -4.15
C ILE A 125 17.44 -3.82 -2.95
N PRO A 126 18.25 -3.19 -2.07
CA PRO A 126 18.81 -3.85 -0.90
C PRO A 126 17.71 -4.42 0.02
N ILE A 127 17.82 -5.70 0.38
CA ILE A 127 16.87 -6.42 1.26
C ILE A 127 16.59 -5.62 2.54
N ASN A 128 17.60 -4.99 3.08
CA ASN A 128 17.52 -4.19 4.29
C ASN A 128 16.62 -2.98 4.17
N PHE A 129 16.66 -2.29 3.03
CA PHE A 129 15.79 -1.15 2.76
C PHE A 129 14.33 -1.59 2.69
N GLN A 130 14.06 -2.77 2.16
CA GLN A 130 12.71 -3.32 2.04
C GLN A 130 12.09 -3.65 3.41
N ILE A 131 12.88 -4.25 4.31
CA ILE A 131 12.42 -4.57 5.66
C ILE A 131 12.11 -3.28 6.41
N ASP A 132 13.03 -2.30 6.40
CA ASP A 132 12.84 -1.02 7.10
C ASP A 132 11.63 -0.25 6.57
N THR A 133 11.47 -0.19 5.25
CA THR A 133 10.33 0.47 4.63
C THR A 133 9.01 -0.24 4.97
N GLY A 134 9.01 -1.56 4.94
CA GLY A 134 7.83 -2.36 5.31
C GLY A 134 7.42 -2.16 6.77
N LEU A 135 8.38 -2.23 7.70
CA LEU A 135 8.14 -2.01 9.13
C LEU A 135 7.64 -0.58 9.38
N SER A 136 8.31 0.43 8.83
CA SER A 136 7.92 1.83 8.97
C SER A 136 6.53 2.11 8.43
N SER A 137 6.21 1.54 7.26
CA SER A 137 4.89 1.69 6.64
C SER A 137 3.79 1.09 7.52
N MET A 138 4.02 -0.10 8.09
CA MET A 138 3.05 -0.74 8.97
C MET A 138 2.85 0.03 10.27
N ILE A 139 3.93 0.52 10.91
CA ILE A 139 3.85 1.34 12.12
C ILE A 139 3.10 2.65 11.85
N SER A 140 3.43 3.33 10.75
CA SER A 140 2.78 4.59 10.38
C SER A 140 1.31 4.41 10.06
N ALA A 141 0.97 3.35 9.32
CA ALA A 141 -0.42 3.02 9.01
C ALA A 141 -1.20 2.72 10.29
N HIS A 142 -0.63 1.91 11.17
CA HIS A 142 -1.24 1.55 12.43
C HIS A 142 -1.53 2.79 13.28
N LYS A 143 -0.52 3.64 13.53
CA LYS A 143 -0.67 4.88 14.29
C LYS A 143 -1.68 5.84 13.67
N PHE A 144 -1.72 5.94 12.35
CA PHE A 144 -2.69 6.79 11.65
C PHE A 144 -4.11 6.27 11.82
N PHE A 145 -4.33 4.97 11.63
CA PHE A 145 -5.66 4.40 11.61
C PHE A 145 -6.24 4.11 12.99
N THR A 146 -5.43 3.83 14.01
CA THR A 146 -5.91 3.65 15.40
C THR A 146 -6.47 4.92 16.00
N ASN A 147 -6.01 6.08 15.53
CA ASN A 147 -6.52 7.38 15.97
C ASN A 147 -7.81 7.80 15.26
N MET A 148 -8.29 7.01 14.30
CA MET A 148 -9.52 7.33 13.57
C MET A 148 -10.77 6.76 14.25
N THR A 149 -11.87 7.48 14.12
CA THR A 149 -13.17 6.97 14.59
C THR A 149 -13.63 5.77 13.75
N LYS A 150 -14.33 4.81 14.36
CA LYS A 150 -14.90 3.63 13.68
C LYS A 150 -15.85 3.99 12.53
N LYS A 151 -16.42 5.20 12.52
CA LYS A 151 -17.26 5.68 11.41
C LYS A 151 -16.43 5.95 10.16
N LYS A 152 -15.16 6.34 10.31
CA LYS A 152 -14.27 6.71 9.20
C LYS A 152 -13.37 5.58 8.72
N ILE A 153 -13.17 4.53 9.53
CA ILE A 153 -12.29 3.41 9.17
C ILE A 153 -12.95 2.06 9.37
N LEU A 154 -12.73 1.18 8.40
CA LEU A 154 -12.98 -0.26 8.50
C LEU A 154 -11.67 -1.01 8.32
N ILE A 155 -11.30 -1.82 9.31
CA ILE A 155 -10.14 -2.70 9.23
C ILE A 155 -10.60 -4.08 8.80
N LEU A 156 -10.02 -4.60 7.71
CA LEU A 156 -10.24 -5.94 7.20
C LEU A 156 -8.94 -6.74 7.25
N ARG A 157 -8.97 -7.94 7.81
CA ARG A 157 -7.82 -8.83 7.79
C ARG A 157 -7.78 -9.59 6.47
N ASN A 158 -6.63 -9.58 5.83
CA ASN A 158 -6.41 -10.30 4.58
C ASN A 158 -6.72 -11.80 4.73
N GLU A 159 -6.32 -12.39 5.85
CA GLU A 159 -6.55 -13.80 6.17
C GLU A 159 -8.06 -14.11 6.28
N ASP A 160 -8.84 -13.22 6.90
CA ASP A 160 -10.29 -13.40 7.04
C ASP A 160 -11.01 -13.26 5.71
N MET A 161 -10.55 -12.34 4.85
CA MET A 161 -11.06 -12.24 3.47
C MET A 161 -10.81 -13.53 2.68
N HIS A 162 -9.69 -14.21 2.87
CA HIS A 162 -9.42 -15.48 2.22
C HIS A 162 -10.19 -16.66 2.83
N LYS A 163 -10.50 -16.59 4.13
CA LYS A 163 -11.33 -17.61 4.79
C LYS A 163 -12.80 -17.50 4.42
N ASN A 164 -13.34 -16.29 4.43
CA ASN A 164 -14.76 -16.05 4.16
C ASN A 164 -15.01 -14.69 3.49
N LEU A 165 -14.64 -14.61 2.21
CA LEU A 165 -14.79 -13.39 1.42
C LEU A 165 -16.21 -12.82 1.45
N LYS A 166 -17.23 -13.70 1.38
CA LYS A 166 -18.63 -13.27 1.37
C LYS A 166 -19.03 -12.54 2.66
N LEU A 167 -18.55 -13.03 3.80
CA LEU A 167 -18.82 -12.39 5.09
C LEU A 167 -18.15 -11.03 5.18
N GLU A 168 -16.87 -10.94 4.80
CA GLU A 168 -16.10 -9.71 4.85
C GLU A 168 -16.66 -8.65 3.87
N MET A 169 -17.09 -9.05 2.68
CA MET A 169 -17.71 -8.15 1.73
C MET A 169 -19.11 -7.70 2.17
N LYS A 170 -19.86 -8.52 2.91
CA LYS A 170 -21.11 -8.07 3.55
C LYS A 170 -20.86 -7.05 4.65
N LYS A 171 -19.83 -7.24 5.49
CA LYS A 171 -19.41 -6.25 6.50
C LYS A 171 -19.02 -4.92 5.84
N LEU A 172 -18.22 -4.98 4.78
CA LEU A 172 -17.82 -3.80 3.99
C LEU A 172 -19.05 -3.08 3.42
N SER A 173 -19.97 -3.80 2.80
CA SER A 173 -21.18 -3.21 2.21
C SER A 173 -22.05 -2.52 3.26
N LYS A 174 -22.26 -3.16 4.42
CA LYS A 174 -23.01 -2.59 5.54
C LYS A 174 -22.34 -1.31 6.05
N TRP A 175 -21.01 -1.31 6.23
CA TRP A 175 -20.27 -0.15 6.72
C TRP A 175 -20.28 1.02 5.72
N LEU A 176 -20.22 0.73 4.42
CA LEU A 176 -20.36 1.73 3.34
C LEU A 176 -21.80 2.21 3.15
N ASN A 177 -22.77 1.55 3.77
CA ASN A 177 -24.20 1.77 3.55
C ASN A 177 -24.61 1.57 2.07
N ILE A 178 -24.11 0.47 1.47
CA ILE A 178 -24.46 0.07 0.10
C ILE A 178 -25.07 -1.34 0.12
N LYS A 179 -25.91 -1.64 -0.87
CA LYS A 179 -26.45 -2.98 -1.05
C LYS A 179 -25.34 -3.96 -1.43
N PHE A 180 -25.26 -5.10 -0.72
CA PHE A 180 -24.34 -6.16 -1.11
C PHE A 180 -24.63 -6.66 -2.52
N ASN A 181 -23.60 -6.78 -3.34
CA ASN A 181 -23.68 -7.33 -4.69
C ASN A 181 -22.66 -8.47 -4.84
N LYS A 182 -23.05 -9.53 -5.56
CA LYS A 182 -22.18 -10.68 -5.83
C LYS A 182 -20.91 -10.32 -6.60
N SER A 183 -20.90 -9.21 -7.35
CA SER A 183 -19.71 -8.69 -8.02
C SER A 183 -18.54 -8.39 -7.07
N LEU A 184 -18.82 -8.07 -5.80
CA LEU A 184 -17.80 -7.86 -4.76
C LEU A 184 -17.01 -9.13 -4.41
N LEU A 185 -17.48 -10.30 -4.83
CA LEU A 185 -16.78 -11.58 -4.65
C LEU A 185 -15.79 -11.87 -5.79
N ASN A 186 -15.77 -11.04 -6.82
CA ASN A 186 -14.90 -11.20 -7.97
C ASN A 186 -13.89 -10.06 -8.03
N SER A 187 -12.62 -10.40 -8.17
CA SER A 187 -11.60 -9.41 -8.49
C SER A 187 -11.72 -9.04 -9.97
N THR A 188 -11.92 -7.76 -10.25
CA THR A 188 -12.09 -7.26 -11.63
C THR A 188 -11.22 -6.03 -11.89
N PHE A 189 -10.80 -5.88 -13.14
CA PHE A 189 -10.17 -4.68 -13.66
C PHE A 189 -10.84 -4.29 -14.97
N LEU A 190 -11.39 -3.07 -15.03
CA LEU A 190 -12.18 -2.57 -16.16
C LEU A 190 -13.30 -3.54 -16.58
N GLY A 191 -13.99 -4.12 -15.59
CA GLY A 191 -15.09 -5.07 -15.82
C GLY A 191 -14.68 -6.49 -16.22
N LYS A 192 -13.39 -6.74 -16.46
CA LYS A 192 -12.84 -8.07 -16.77
C LYS A 192 -12.28 -8.72 -15.50
N ARG A 193 -12.32 -10.05 -15.43
CA ARG A 193 -11.72 -10.78 -14.32
C ARG A 193 -10.25 -10.39 -14.15
N TRP A 194 -9.88 -10.05 -12.93
CA TRP A 194 -8.52 -9.69 -12.57
C TRP A 194 -7.91 -10.77 -11.67
N ILE A 195 -6.78 -11.30 -12.08
CA ILE A 195 -6.07 -12.36 -11.35
C ILE A 195 -4.83 -11.85 -10.61
N GLY A 196 -4.65 -10.53 -10.54
CA GLY A 196 -3.52 -9.88 -9.90
C GLY A 196 -2.39 -9.50 -10.85
N GLU A 197 -1.46 -8.70 -10.39
CA GLU A 197 -0.25 -8.38 -11.13
C GLU A 197 0.78 -9.48 -11.00
N SER A 198 1.36 -9.84 -12.11
CA SER A 198 2.11 -11.06 -12.33
C SER A 198 3.56 -11.06 -11.86
N GLY A 199 3.96 -10.25 -10.92
CA GLY A 199 5.29 -10.41 -10.31
C GLY A 199 5.54 -11.83 -9.79
N TYR A 200 4.46 -12.59 -9.57
CA TYR A 200 4.48 -14.00 -9.12
C TYR A 200 4.00 -14.99 -10.17
N ILE A 201 3.33 -14.53 -11.22
CA ILE A 201 2.56 -15.35 -12.13
C ILE A 201 3.17 -15.30 -13.54
N SER A 202 4.38 -14.77 -13.73
CA SER A 202 4.94 -14.39 -15.03
C SER A 202 5.07 -15.50 -16.08
N LYS A 203 4.88 -16.76 -15.72
CA LYS A 203 4.93 -17.87 -16.69
C LYS A 203 3.74 -18.84 -16.64
N LEU A 204 2.93 -18.74 -15.57
CA LEU A 204 1.73 -19.58 -15.41
C LEU A 204 0.47 -18.88 -15.92
N ASP A 205 0.56 -17.60 -16.20
CA ASP A 205 -0.54 -16.73 -16.61
C ASP A 205 -1.13 -16.98 -17.97
N LEU A 206 -0.41 -17.70 -18.82
CA LEU A 206 -0.94 -18.07 -20.14
C LEU A 206 -2.22 -18.91 -20.05
N LYS A 207 -2.55 -19.43 -18.87
CA LYS A 207 -3.77 -20.22 -18.61
C LYS A 207 -4.80 -19.51 -17.74
N ASN A 208 -4.59 -18.23 -17.35
CA ASN A 208 -5.53 -17.43 -16.53
C ASN A 208 -5.97 -18.11 -15.22
N GLU A 209 -5.20 -19.00 -14.65
CA GLU A 209 -5.52 -19.71 -13.43
C GLU A 209 -4.42 -19.60 -12.40
N TYR A 210 -4.80 -19.34 -11.14
CA TYR A 210 -3.86 -19.47 -10.04
C TYR A 210 -3.51 -20.96 -9.81
N PRO A 211 -2.28 -21.26 -9.37
CA PRO A 211 -1.95 -22.61 -8.97
C PRO A 211 -2.98 -23.17 -8.00
N LYS A 212 -3.42 -24.41 -8.21
CA LYS A 212 -4.34 -25.11 -7.33
C LYS A 212 -3.86 -24.94 -5.87
N ASN A 213 -4.75 -24.49 -5.00
CA ASN A 213 -4.46 -24.23 -3.58
C ASN A 213 -3.61 -22.96 -3.28
N TYR A 214 -3.28 -22.10 -4.24
CA TYR A 214 -2.50 -20.90 -4.00
C TYR A 214 -3.12 -19.99 -2.90
N TYR A 215 -4.44 -19.85 -2.91
CA TYR A 215 -5.20 -19.06 -1.95
C TYR A 215 -5.84 -19.89 -0.83
N LYS A 216 -5.44 -21.14 -0.62
CA LYS A 216 -5.91 -21.83 0.58
C LYS A 216 -5.53 -21.05 1.84
N PRO A 217 -6.44 -20.87 2.81
CA PRO A 217 -6.18 -20.10 4.02
C PRO A 217 -4.90 -20.50 4.73
N ILE A 218 -4.64 -21.79 4.88
CA ILE A 218 -3.40 -22.29 5.51
C ILE A 218 -2.13 -21.80 4.81
N ASN A 219 -2.11 -21.74 3.48
CA ASN A 219 -0.94 -21.26 2.74
C ASN A 219 -0.73 -19.75 2.89
N ILE A 220 -1.81 -19.00 3.08
CA ILE A 220 -1.75 -17.55 3.31
C ILE A 220 -1.20 -17.26 4.69
N GLU A 221 -1.63 -18.04 5.69
CA GLU A 221 -1.21 -17.87 7.08
C GLU A 221 0.22 -18.34 7.34
N THR A 222 0.73 -19.34 6.63
CA THR A 222 1.98 -20.01 6.99
C THR A 222 3.11 -19.90 5.97
N ARG A 223 2.84 -19.40 4.76
CA ARG A 223 3.84 -19.32 3.66
C ARG A 223 5.12 -18.58 4.03
N TRP A 224 5.03 -17.59 4.89
CA TRP A 224 6.18 -16.80 5.35
C TRP A 224 7.21 -17.63 6.14
N ARG A 225 6.79 -18.76 6.76
CA ARG A 225 7.68 -19.67 7.51
C ARG A 225 8.79 -20.29 6.65
N SER A 226 8.55 -20.46 5.36
CA SER A 226 9.58 -20.93 4.41
C SER A 226 10.52 -19.82 3.92
N ILE A 227 10.27 -18.55 4.31
CA ILE A 227 11.01 -17.39 3.81
C ILE A 227 11.81 -16.71 4.90
N LEU A 228 11.23 -16.62 6.10
CA LEU A 228 11.80 -15.96 7.27
C LEU A 228 12.49 -16.96 8.17
N ASP A 229 13.69 -16.63 8.64
CA ASP A 229 14.38 -17.36 9.70
C ASP A 229 13.83 -16.99 11.09
N LYS A 230 14.22 -17.76 12.11
CA LYS A 230 13.77 -17.55 13.50
C LYS A 230 14.11 -16.15 14.03
N LYS A 231 15.23 -15.58 13.62
CA LYS A 231 15.70 -14.26 14.05
C LYS A 231 14.86 -13.15 13.45
N ALA A 232 14.56 -13.25 12.15
CA ALA A 232 13.66 -12.32 11.47
C ALA A 232 12.24 -12.38 12.05
N ILE A 233 11.75 -13.57 12.40
CA ILE A 233 10.45 -13.74 13.06
C ILE A 233 10.44 -13.03 14.42
N LEU A 234 11.44 -13.30 15.27
CA LEU A 234 11.54 -12.65 16.58
C LEU A 234 11.60 -11.13 16.47
N MET A 235 12.41 -10.62 15.55
CA MET A 235 12.51 -9.18 15.29
C MET A 235 11.16 -8.57 14.88
N ILE A 236 10.47 -9.18 13.91
CA ILE A 236 9.18 -8.69 13.42
C ILE A 236 8.14 -8.71 14.54
N GLU A 237 8.05 -9.80 15.28
CA GLU A 237 7.12 -9.97 16.40
C GLU A 237 7.38 -8.96 17.51
N THR A 238 8.66 -8.65 17.79
CA THR A 238 9.02 -7.65 18.80
C THR A 238 8.67 -6.23 18.35
N VAL A 239 9.09 -5.86 17.16
CA VAL A 239 8.92 -4.47 16.65
C VAL A 239 7.45 -4.15 16.35
N LEU A 240 6.66 -5.15 15.97
CA LEU A 240 5.26 -4.98 15.59
C LEU A 240 4.30 -5.67 16.58
N GLU A 241 4.74 -5.89 17.82
CA GLU A 241 3.97 -6.57 18.89
C GLU A 241 2.57 -5.95 19.04
N GLU A 242 2.48 -4.63 19.16
CA GLU A 242 1.22 -3.92 19.32
C GLU A 242 0.27 -4.16 18.13
N ILE A 243 0.78 -4.10 16.91
CA ILE A 243 0.01 -4.36 15.69
C ILE A 243 -0.50 -5.80 15.67
N MET A 244 0.34 -6.75 16.09
CA MET A 244 -0.04 -8.16 16.15
C MET A 244 -1.12 -8.42 17.19
N ILE A 245 -1.00 -7.85 18.38
CA ILE A 245 -2.00 -7.96 19.46
C ILE A 245 -3.34 -7.38 19.02
N GLN A 246 -3.35 -6.14 18.53
CA GLN A 246 -4.58 -5.45 18.14
C GLN A 246 -5.32 -6.15 16.99
N ASN A 247 -4.56 -6.77 16.08
CA ASN A 247 -5.13 -7.51 14.96
C ASN A 247 -5.24 -9.02 15.22
N LYS A 248 -5.05 -9.48 16.48
CA LYS A 248 -5.24 -10.87 16.92
C LYS A 248 -4.39 -11.89 16.15
N TYR A 249 -3.15 -11.52 15.81
CA TYR A 249 -2.18 -12.47 15.25
C TYR A 249 -1.48 -13.26 16.35
N LYS A 250 -1.32 -14.56 16.14
CA LYS A 250 -0.62 -15.44 17.07
C LYS A 250 0.88 -15.23 16.94
N PHE A 251 1.58 -15.23 18.08
CA PHE A 251 3.03 -15.19 18.13
C PHE A 251 3.62 -16.59 18.02
N ASP A 252 4.76 -16.71 17.37
CA ASP A 252 5.58 -17.93 17.37
C ASP A 252 6.56 -17.94 18.55
N ASN A 253 6.94 -16.74 19.01
CA ASN A 253 7.84 -16.59 20.16
C ASN A 253 7.07 -16.16 21.41
N LYS A 254 7.51 -16.64 22.58
CA LYS A 254 7.09 -16.08 23.85
C LYS A 254 7.87 -14.78 24.10
N LEU A 255 7.20 -13.65 23.96
CA LEU A 255 7.82 -12.32 24.12
C LEU A 255 7.91 -11.97 25.62
N ASN A 256 9.02 -12.38 26.27
CA ASN A 256 9.45 -11.90 27.58
C ASN A 256 10.47 -10.76 27.43
N PHE A 257 10.96 -10.21 28.53
CA PHE A 257 11.95 -9.13 28.52
C PHE A 257 13.18 -9.47 27.69
N VAL A 258 13.76 -10.65 27.89
CA VAL A 258 14.98 -11.11 27.22
C VAL A 258 14.76 -11.25 25.70
N SER A 259 13.68 -11.91 25.32
CA SER A 259 13.35 -12.09 23.89
C SER A 259 13.07 -10.74 23.18
N ARG A 260 12.36 -9.81 23.84
CA ARG A 260 12.18 -8.45 23.31
C ARG A 260 13.49 -7.71 23.15
N PHE A 261 14.36 -7.76 24.16
CA PHE A 261 15.69 -7.17 24.10
C PHE A 261 16.49 -7.67 22.88
N PHE A 262 16.54 -8.98 22.67
CA PHE A 262 17.20 -9.57 21.50
C PHE A 262 16.48 -9.20 20.19
N GLY A 263 15.15 -9.16 20.15
CA GLY A 263 14.40 -8.73 18.99
C GLY A 263 14.73 -7.30 18.56
N TYR A 264 14.83 -6.36 19.52
CA TYR A 264 15.26 -4.99 19.25
C TYR A 264 16.75 -4.90 18.86
N LEU A 265 17.64 -5.68 19.47
CA LEU A 265 19.04 -5.73 19.03
C LEU A 265 19.16 -6.19 17.58
N ILE A 266 18.44 -7.24 17.20
CA ILE A 266 18.41 -7.72 15.81
C ILE A 266 17.92 -6.61 14.89
N PHE A 267 16.88 -5.88 15.28
CA PHE A 267 16.35 -4.77 14.50
C PHE A 267 17.34 -3.63 14.34
N LEU A 268 17.98 -3.20 15.42
CA LEU A 268 18.91 -2.07 15.41
C LEU A 268 20.19 -2.39 14.64
N PHE A 269 20.80 -3.53 14.91
CA PHE A 269 22.14 -3.83 14.42
C PHE A 269 22.17 -4.65 13.13
N LYS A 270 21.06 -5.19 12.67
CA LYS A 270 20.95 -6.08 11.51
C LYS A 270 22.07 -7.15 11.46
N PHE A 271 21.69 -8.36 11.49
CA PHE A 271 22.57 -9.54 11.54
C PHE A 271 23.72 -9.54 10.53
N HIS A 272 23.55 -8.92 9.35
CA HIS A 272 24.63 -8.82 8.36
C HIS A 272 25.73 -7.79 8.71
N ALA A 273 25.46 -6.86 9.62
CA ALA A 273 26.45 -5.87 10.03
C ALA A 273 27.44 -6.45 11.06
N LEU A 274 27.03 -7.45 11.84
CA LEU A 274 27.89 -8.09 12.83
C LEU A 274 29.01 -8.92 12.21
N ASN A 275 28.83 -9.38 10.97
CA ASN A 275 29.85 -10.13 10.25
C ASN A 275 30.88 -9.25 9.51
N ASN A 276 30.72 -7.93 9.54
CA ASN A 276 31.61 -7.01 8.85
C ASN A 276 31.86 -5.75 9.70
N PHE A 277 32.87 -5.82 10.58
CA PHE A 277 33.21 -4.76 11.54
C PHE A 277 33.47 -3.41 10.87
N SER A 278 34.02 -3.40 9.66
CA SER A 278 34.25 -2.18 8.89
C SER A 278 32.98 -1.43 8.50
N TYR A 279 31.83 -2.13 8.48
CA TYR A 279 30.53 -1.52 8.19
C TYR A 279 29.96 -0.75 9.38
N LEU A 280 30.29 -1.16 10.62
CA LEU A 280 29.83 -0.50 11.86
C LEU A 280 30.43 0.91 12.00
N LEU A 281 31.59 1.14 11.44
CA LEU A 281 32.33 2.42 11.51
C LEU A 281 31.87 3.43 10.45
N LYS A 282 30.98 3.04 9.52
CA LYS A 282 30.46 3.96 8.49
C LYS A 282 29.37 4.88 9.05
N LEU A 283 29.50 6.18 8.83
CA LEU A 283 28.48 7.20 9.17
C LEU A 283 27.05 6.80 8.71
N ARG A 284 26.95 6.09 7.57
CA ARG A 284 25.70 5.56 7.05
C ARG A 284 25.04 4.51 7.95
N PHE A 285 25.84 3.76 8.71
CA PHE A 285 25.32 2.79 9.67
C PHE A 285 24.71 3.51 10.88
N ILE A 286 25.40 4.51 11.43
CA ILE A 286 24.90 5.32 12.55
C ILE A 286 23.60 6.03 12.17
N LYS A 287 23.55 6.66 10.99
CA LYS A 287 22.32 7.25 10.45
C LYS A 287 21.16 6.24 10.39
N ASN A 288 21.41 5.01 9.96
CA ASN A 288 20.40 3.97 9.89
C ASN A 288 19.89 3.53 11.28
N ILE A 289 20.76 3.45 12.28
CA ILE A 289 20.36 3.17 13.68
C ILE A 289 19.47 4.29 14.20
N ILE A 290 19.92 5.52 14.09
CA ILE A 290 19.16 6.71 14.53
C ILE A 290 17.79 6.70 13.87
N ARG A 291 17.72 6.51 12.56
CA ARG A 291 16.47 6.43 11.80
C ARG A 291 15.54 5.35 12.33
N ARG A 292 16.05 4.16 12.66
CA ARG A 292 15.25 3.06 13.20
C ARG A 292 14.72 3.36 14.59
N ILE A 293 15.54 3.96 15.45
CA ILE A 293 15.10 4.42 16.77
C ILE A 293 13.93 5.41 16.60
N PHE A 294 14.10 6.40 15.73
CA PHE A 294 13.04 7.37 15.46
C PHE A 294 11.76 6.74 14.94
N VAL A 295 11.87 5.80 14.00
CA VAL A 295 10.69 5.10 13.44
C VAL A 295 9.91 4.34 14.51
N VAL A 296 10.61 3.61 15.37
CA VAL A 296 9.95 2.76 16.39
C VAL A 296 9.40 3.59 17.55
N PHE A 297 10.20 4.52 18.07
CA PHE A 297 9.89 5.17 19.34
C PHE A 297 9.25 6.55 19.20
N PHE A 298 9.54 7.31 18.14
CA PHE A 298 9.14 8.72 18.06
C PHE A 298 8.23 9.08 16.87
N SER A 299 8.10 8.25 15.86
CA SER A 299 7.46 8.69 14.61
C SER A 299 5.99 8.37 14.50
N THR A 300 5.19 9.43 14.36
CA THR A 300 3.85 9.39 13.74
C THR A 300 3.89 9.68 12.23
N GLN A 301 5.00 10.26 11.73
CA GLN A 301 5.19 10.68 10.33
C GLN A 301 6.57 10.25 9.83
N SER A 302 6.78 8.95 9.65
CA SER A 302 8.07 8.38 9.29
C SER A 302 8.68 8.93 7.98
N ARG A 303 7.86 9.40 7.03
CA ARG A 303 8.36 9.91 5.75
C ARG A 303 9.21 11.17 5.88
N LYS A 304 8.78 12.15 6.68
CA LYS A 304 9.58 13.39 6.87
C LYS A 304 10.99 13.11 7.38
N ILE A 305 11.14 12.04 8.15
CA ILE A 305 12.46 11.60 8.65
C ILE A 305 13.25 10.86 7.57
N PHE A 306 12.57 10.13 6.68
CA PHE A 306 13.22 9.43 5.56
C PHE A 306 13.71 10.38 4.46
N ASP A 307 13.01 11.49 4.25
CA ASP A 307 13.34 12.48 3.21
C ASP A 307 14.40 13.49 3.66
N ILE A 308 14.59 13.67 4.99
CA ILE A 308 15.57 14.59 5.58
C ILE A 308 16.96 13.94 5.83
N MET A 309 17.05 12.61 5.90
CA MET A 309 18.28 11.84 6.12
C MET A 309 18.79 11.16 4.84
#